data_570326ffbfbaceb69824b9ed0a8f1e99
#
_entry.id   570326ffbfbaceb69824b9ed0a8f1e99
#
_cell.length_a   1.000
_cell.length_b   1.000
_cell.length_c   1.000
_cell.angle_alpha   90.00
_cell.angle_beta   90.00
_cell.angle_gamma   90.00
#
_symmetry.space_group_name_H-M   'P 1'
#
loop_
_entity.id
_entity.type
_entity.pdbx_description
1 polymer ?
#
loop_
_entity_poly.entity_id
_entity_poly.type
_entity_poly.pdbx_seq_one_letter_code
_entity_poly.pdbx_strand_id
1 'polypeptide(L)'
;MNNILGTLGLCRRAGKVIFGFDAVIDELKSPKGKAYGVVMAADLSEKTKKEVLFYCGKYNKPAVTVNATLDEIGGVMGKRTGVIAILDKGLFNSITKPNDQT
;
A
#
# COMPACT_ATOMS: atom_id res chain seq x y z
N MET A 1 17.02 2.85 9.69
CA MET A 1 16.06 3.92 9.41
C MET A 1 15.05 3.47 8.39
N ASN A 2 13.81 3.82 8.61
CA ASN A 2 12.74 3.39 7.75
C ASN A 2 12.53 4.39 6.62
N ASN A 3 12.69 3.98 5.38
CA ASN A 3 12.55 4.86 4.24
C ASN A 3 11.32 4.48 3.41
N ILE A 4 10.17 4.50 4.09
CA ILE A 4 8.91 4.12 3.46
C ILE A 4 8.61 4.97 2.23
N LEU A 5 8.76 6.29 2.36
CA LEU A 5 8.43 7.19 1.26
C LEU A 5 9.33 6.97 0.06
N GLY A 6 10.61 6.72 0.31
CA GLY A 6 11.54 6.40 -0.77
C GLY A 6 11.16 5.12 -1.50
N THR A 7 10.80 4.09 -0.74
CA THR A 7 10.38 2.82 -1.33
C THR A 7 9.08 2.97 -2.12
N LEU A 8 8.12 3.72 -1.59
CA LEU A 8 6.86 3.97 -2.31
C LEU A 8 7.12 4.74 -3.60
N GLY A 9 8.01 5.73 -3.57
CA GLY A 9 8.39 6.46 -4.76
C GLY A 9 9.03 5.56 -5.81
N LEU A 10 9.86 4.62 -5.36
CA LEU A 10 10.47 3.64 -6.25
C LEU A 10 9.41 2.75 -6.88
N CYS A 11 8.44 2.29 -6.10
CA CYS A 11 7.35 1.48 -6.61
C CYS A 11 6.58 2.21 -7.70
N ARG A 12 6.33 3.51 -7.47
CA ARG A 12 5.61 4.32 -8.45
C ARG A 12 6.40 4.44 -9.75
N ARG A 13 7.69 4.76 -9.63
CA ARG A 13 8.53 4.90 -10.82
C ARG A 13 8.65 3.60 -11.60
N ALA A 14 8.60 2.47 -10.91
CA ALA A 14 8.66 1.16 -11.54
C ALA A 14 7.31 0.72 -12.14
N GLY A 15 6.26 1.51 -11.94
CA GLY A 15 4.93 1.14 -12.43
C GLY A 15 4.31 -0.03 -11.67
N LYS A 16 4.70 -0.21 -10.42
CA LYS A 16 4.27 -1.35 -9.60
C LYS A 16 3.33 -0.95 -8.48
N VAL A 17 2.52 0.08 -8.69
CA VAL A 17 1.53 0.51 -7.71
C VAL A 17 0.19 0.76 -8.37
N ILE A 18 -0.86 0.55 -7.59
CA ILE A 18 -2.20 1.02 -7.88
C ILE A 18 -2.62 1.76 -6.62
N PHE A 19 -3.12 2.98 -6.74
CA PHE A 19 -3.48 3.74 -5.55
C PHE A 19 -4.86 4.36 -5.66
N GLY A 20 -5.44 4.63 -4.51
CA GLY A 20 -6.82 5.07 -4.38
C GLY A 20 -7.70 3.92 -3.97
N PHE A 21 -8.66 4.20 -3.08
CA PHE A 21 -9.48 3.14 -2.49
C PHE A 21 -10.18 2.28 -3.55
N ASP A 22 -10.92 2.92 -4.46
CA ASP A 22 -11.71 2.18 -5.44
C ASP A 22 -10.83 1.33 -6.36
N ALA A 23 -9.71 1.91 -6.81
CA ALA A 23 -8.80 1.19 -7.71
C ALA A 23 -8.17 0.00 -7.02
N VAL A 24 -7.80 0.15 -5.74
CA VAL A 24 -7.21 -0.94 -4.98
C VAL A 24 -8.22 -2.06 -4.76
N ILE A 25 -9.46 -1.71 -4.40
CA ILE A 25 -10.48 -2.73 -4.20
C ILE A 25 -10.78 -3.47 -5.50
N ASP A 26 -10.86 -2.76 -6.61
CA ASP A 26 -11.06 -3.39 -7.92
C ASP A 26 -9.93 -4.37 -8.25
N GLU A 27 -8.70 -3.98 -7.92
CA GLU A 27 -7.54 -4.84 -8.12
C GLU A 27 -7.66 -6.12 -7.29
N LEU A 28 -8.07 -6.00 -6.03
CA LEU A 28 -8.24 -7.16 -5.15
C LEU A 28 -9.33 -8.10 -5.65
N LYS A 29 -10.40 -7.55 -6.19
CA LYS A 29 -11.53 -8.35 -6.70
C LYS A 29 -11.19 -9.05 -8.00
N SER A 30 -10.23 -8.56 -8.75
CA SER A 30 -9.92 -9.08 -10.07
C SER A 30 -9.23 -10.45 -9.97
N PRO A 31 -9.72 -11.47 -10.68
CA PRO A 31 -9.01 -12.75 -10.68
C PRO A 31 -7.65 -12.67 -11.36
N LYS A 32 -7.41 -11.62 -12.13
CA LYS A 32 -6.12 -11.39 -12.76
C LYS A 32 -5.29 -10.34 -12.04
N GLY A 33 -5.72 -9.96 -10.85
CA GLY A 33 -5.02 -8.95 -10.08
C GLY A 33 -3.63 -9.41 -9.69
N LYS A 34 -2.69 -8.47 -9.65
CA LYS A 34 -1.28 -8.74 -9.39
C LYS A 34 -0.79 -8.19 -8.07
N ALA A 35 -1.68 -7.65 -7.25
CA ALA A 35 -1.28 -7.07 -5.98
C ALA A 35 -0.73 -8.15 -5.03
N TYR A 36 0.43 -7.87 -4.46
CA TYR A 36 0.99 -8.73 -3.42
C TYR A 36 0.55 -8.31 -2.04
N GLY A 37 0.17 -7.06 -1.88
CA GLY A 37 -0.30 -6.57 -0.61
C GLY A 37 -0.73 -5.13 -0.71
N VAL A 38 -1.30 -4.62 0.38
CA VAL A 38 -1.86 -3.28 0.43
C VAL A 38 -1.20 -2.50 1.57
N VAL A 39 -0.88 -1.24 1.29
CA VAL A 39 -0.28 -0.33 2.25
C VAL A 39 -1.31 0.73 2.61
N MET A 40 -1.45 1.02 3.90
CA MET A 40 -2.37 2.04 4.40
C MET A 40 -1.62 3.13 5.13
N ALA A 41 -2.05 4.39 4.94
CA ALA A 41 -1.47 5.53 5.64
C ALA A 41 -1.77 5.46 7.14
N ALA A 42 -0.88 6.05 7.93
CA ALA A 42 -1.03 6.05 9.38
C ALA A 42 -2.30 6.76 9.83
N ASP A 43 -2.70 7.81 9.11
CA ASP A 43 -3.87 8.61 9.45
C ASP A 43 -5.09 8.31 8.57
N LEU A 44 -5.13 7.14 7.97
CA LEU A 44 -6.32 6.69 7.24
C LEU A 44 -7.49 6.56 8.23
N SER A 45 -8.69 6.95 7.80
CA SER A 45 -9.85 6.88 8.69
C SER A 45 -10.14 5.44 9.10
N GLU A 46 -10.67 5.26 10.31
CA GLU A 46 -10.97 3.93 10.81
C GLU A 46 -11.97 3.19 9.92
N LYS A 47 -12.95 3.90 9.39
CA LYS A 47 -13.92 3.29 8.51
C LYS A 47 -13.26 2.72 7.25
N THR A 48 -12.43 3.53 6.61
CA THR A 48 -11.74 3.08 5.39
C THR A 48 -10.77 1.94 5.69
N LYS A 49 -10.06 2.05 6.81
CA LYS A 49 -9.14 1.00 7.22
C LYS A 49 -9.85 -0.34 7.40
N LYS A 50 -11.01 -0.32 8.05
CA LYS A 50 -11.78 -1.55 8.24
C LYS A 50 -12.24 -2.14 6.91
N GLU A 51 -12.64 -1.31 5.98
CA GLU A 51 -13.06 -1.78 4.67
C GLU A 51 -11.90 -2.41 3.90
N VAL A 52 -10.74 -1.76 3.93
CA VAL A 52 -9.55 -2.31 3.28
C VAL A 52 -9.19 -3.67 3.89
N LEU A 53 -9.18 -3.75 5.22
CA LEU A 53 -8.84 -4.99 5.90
C LEU A 53 -9.84 -6.10 5.58
N PHE A 54 -11.12 -5.76 5.46
CA PHE A 54 -12.14 -6.73 5.08
C PHE A 54 -11.83 -7.34 3.71
N TYR A 55 -11.55 -6.50 2.72
CA TYR A 55 -11.28 -7.01 1.38
C TYR A 55 -9.94 -7.75 1.29
N CYS A 56 -8.93 -7.26 1.99
CA CYS A 56 -7.65 -7.96 2.03
C CYS A 56 -7.79 -9.35 2.65
N GLY A 57 -8.57 -9.46 3.71
CA GLY A 57 -8.84 -10.75 4.31
C GLY A 57 -9.61 -11.67 3.37
N LYS A 58 -10.61 -11.12 2.69
CA LYS A 58 -11.44 -11.91 1.79
C LYS A 58 -10.63 -12.50 0.63
N TYR A 59 -9.66 -11.74 0.12
CA TYR A 59 -8.86 -12.16 -1.02
C TYR A 59 -7.45 -12.64 -0.65
N ASN A 60 -7.20 -12.84 0.64
CA ASN A 60 -5.94 -13.39 1.16
C ASN A 60 -4.72 -12.56 0.77
N LYS A 61 -4.85 -11.23 0.90
CA LYS A 61 -3.73 -10.34 0.67
C LYS A 61 -3.32 -9.66 1.97
N PRO A 62 -2.02 -9.57 2.24
CA PRO A 62 -1.58 -8.87 3.45
C PRO A 62 -1.84 -7.37 3.35
N ALA A 63 -2.11 -6.74 4.48
CA ALA A 63 -2.29 -5.30 4.56
C ALA A 63 -1.48 -4.79 5.72
N VAL A 64 -0.78 -3.67 5.51
CA VAL A 64 0.04 -3.07 6.56
C VAL A 64 -0.26 -1.58 6.65
N THR A 65 -0.18 -1.06 7.87
CA THR A 65 -0.23 0.38 8.11
C THR A 65 1.21 0.86 8.24
N VAL A 66 1.57 1.87 7.46
CA VAL A 66 2.93 2.40 7.50
C VAL A 66 2.96 3.71 8.27
N ASN A 67 4.17 4.10 8.70
CA ASN A 67 4.34 5.32 9.47
C ASN A 67 4.55 6.50 8.53
N ALA A 68 3.53 6.76 7.72
CA ALA A 68 3.52 7.89 6.79
C ALA A 68 2.08 8.36 6.65
N THR A 69 1.89 9.66 6.56
CA THR A 69 0.55 10.26 6.47
C THR A 69 0.03 10.30 5.05
N LEU A 70 -1.27 10.57 4.91
CA LEU A 70 -1.89 10.77 3.61
C LEU A 70 -1.16 11.83 2.79
N ASP A 71 -0.77 12.93 3.45
CA ASP A 71 -0.08 14.01 2.75
C ASP A 71 1.31 13.60 2.32
N GLU A 72 2.04 12.90 3.19
CA GLU A 72 3.38 12.44 2.86
C GLU A 72 3.37 11.45 1.70
N ILE A 73 2.44 10.50 1.75
CA ILE A 73 2.29 9.52 0.67
C ILE A 73 1.88 10.23 -0.62
N GLY A 74 0.98 11.19 -0.52
CA GLY A 74 0.55 11.97 -1.67
C GLY A 74 1.68 12.69 -2.35
N GLY A 75 2.67 13.12 -1.57
CA GLY A 75 3.84 13.80 -2.10
C GLY A 75 4.65 12.93 -3.04
N VAL A 76 4.74 11.62 -2.78
CA VAL A 76 5.49 10.71 -3.65
C VAL A 76 4.60 10.07 -4.72
N MET A 77 3.30 9.97 -4.49
CA MET A 77 2.38 9.40 -5.48
C MET A 77 1.88 10.43 -6.49
N GLY A 78 2.03 11.70 -6.19
CA GLY A 78 1.53 12.76 -7.05
C GLY A 78 0.05 13.06 -6.83
N LYS A 79 -0.58 12.38 -5.88
CA LYS A 79 -1.99 12.58 -5.55
C LYS A 79 -2.21 12.09 -4.13
N ARG A 80 -2.91 12.87 -3.31
CA ARG A 80 -3.18 12.50 -1.92
C ARG A 80 -3.93 11.17 -1.89
N THR A 81 -3.36 10.18 -1.25
CA THR A 81 -3.95 8.85 -1.18
C THR A 81 -3.45 8.14 0.07
N GLY A 82 -4.30 7.30 0.64
CA GLY A 82 -3.96 6.55 1.83
C GLY A 82 -4.03 5.04 1.65
N VAL A 83 -4.38 4.57 0.46
CA VAL A 83 -4.51 3.14 0.18
C VAL A 83 -3.75 2.84 -1.10
N ILE A 84 -2.78 1.94 -1.02
CA ILE A 84 -1.91 1.63 -2.16
C ILE A 84 -1.73 0.12 -2.25
N ALA A 85 -1.96 -0.44 -3.43
CA ALA A 85 -1.64 -1.83 -3.70
C ALA A 85 -0.26 -1.89 -4.35
N ILE A 86 0.59 -2.77 -3.87
CA ILE A 86 1.94 -2.95 -4.40
C ILE A 86 1.96 -4.21 -5.26
N LEU A 87 2.44 -4.08 -6.48
CA LEU A 87 2.37 -5.17 -7.46
C LEU A 87 3.65 -5.98 -7.56
N ASP A 88 4.66 -5.64 -6.77
CA ASP A 88 5.94 -6.34 -6.78
C ASP A 88 6.22 -6.93 -5.41
N LYS A 89 6.46 -8.24 -5.37
CA LYS A 89 6.66 -8.94 -4.12
C LYS A 89 7.87 -8.43 -3.35
N GLY A 90 8.97 -8.21 -4.03
CA GLY A 90 10.19 -7.73 -3.39
C GLY A 90 10.02 -6.36 -2.78
N LEU A 91 9.37 -5.45 -3.52
CA LEU A 91 9.12 -4.11 -3.03
C LEU A 91 8.16 -4.12 -1.85
N PHE A 92 7.11 -4.93 -1.93
CA PHE A 92 6.19 -5.03 -0.79
C PHE A 92 6.90 -5.57 0.44
N ASN A 93 7.72 -6.59 0.28
CA ASN A 93 8.48 -7.15 1.40
C ASN A 93 9.43 -6.13 2.01
N SER A 94 10.02 -5.26 1.19
CA SER A 94 10.88 -4.19 1.70
C SER A 94 10.11 -3.23 2.59
N ILE A 95 8.85 -2.96 2.25
CA ILE A 95 8.01 -2.07 3.04
C ILE A 95 7.62 -2.71 4.36
N THR A 96 7.27 -3.99 4.34
CA THR A 96 6.73 -4.67 5.51
C THR A 96 7.79 -5.25 6.44
N LYS A 97 9.01 -5.38 5.96
CA LYS A 97 10.08 -5.97 6.74
C LYS A 97 10.46 -5.06 7.90
N PRO A 98 10.65 -5.61 9.09
CA PRO A 98 11.13 -4.78 10.19
C PRO A 98 12.45 -4.18 9.83
N ASN A 99 12.62 -2.97 10.26
CA ASN A 99 13.81 -2.25 9.93
C ASN A 99 14.89 -2.52 10.92
N ASP A 100 15.23 -3.68 11.16
CA ASP A 100 16.20 -3.96 12.10
C ASP A 100 17.30 -4.64 11.53
N GLN A 101 17.32 -4.52 11.06
CA GLN A 101 18.22 -5.19 10.73
C GLN A 101 19.16 -4.83 10.89
N THR A 102 18.88 -4.61 11.20
CA THR A 102 19.65 -4.48 11.34
C THR A 102 20.13 -4.52 11.68
#